data_1b5b3e684a25c9527d46274a3ec74f02
#
_entry.id   1b5b3e684a25c9527d46274a3ec74f02
#
_cell.length_a   1.000
_cell.length_b   1.000
_cell.length_c   1.000
_cell.angle_alpha   90.00
_cell.angle_beta   90.00
_cell.angle_gamma   90.00
#
_symmetry.space_group_name_H-M   'P 1'
#
loop_
_entity.id
_entity.type
_entity.pdbx_description
1 polymer ?
#
loop_
_entity_poly.entity_id
_entity_poly.type
_entity_poly.pdbx_seq_one_letter_code
_entity_poly.pdbx_strand_id
1 'polypeptide(L)'
;IAMNAVASSQIAMNAVASSQIAMNAVASSQIAMNAVASSQIAVNTIINNSGFLNIVISSSTAMSAIASSSTAMSAIASSSTAILAISKSRVNLQAFNKAIWDNRLDSKLETTLLNSSSFTRTFNYQSDSWIKSNTGTNVGAYSQGDVITKPNKIFILKYTTNSDNGTITINADGFIQTGTDGNGSGSPGTFPGIVSHYDSELTCYRRVYFGKVNVQISTTGDYYYGDIFTAK
;
A
#
# COMPACT_ATOMS: atom_id res chain seq x y z
N ILE A 1 29.31 7.72 6.73
CA ILE A 1 30.22 6.60 6.39
C ILE A 1 30.02 5.44 7.36
N ALA A 2 30.10 5.66 8.68
CA ALA A 2 29.99 4.58 9.68
C ALA A 2 28.66 3.80 9.58
N MET A 3 27.52 4.49 9.45
CA MET A 3 26.21 3.82 9.34
C MET A 3 26.04 3.02 8.05
N ASN A 4 26.63 3.44 6.95
CA ASN A 4 26.61 2.66 5.72
C ASN A 4 27.38 1.35 5.88
N ALA A 5 28.52 1.37 6.56
CA ALA A 5 29.28 0.16 6.86
C ALA A 5 28.50 -0.81 7.76
N VAL A 6 27.83 -0.29 8.79
CA VAL A 6 26.94 -1.11 9.66
C VAL A 6 25.79 -1.69 8.84
N ALA A 7 25.09 -0.87 8.05
CA ALA A 7 23.94 -1.30 7.27
C ALA A 7 24.30 -2.30 6.16
N SER A 8 25.54 -2.37 5.73
CA SER A 8 26.04 -3.31 4.74
C SER A 8 26.57 -4.62 5.33
N SER A 9 26.62 -4.71 6.66
CA SER A 9 27.13 -5.89 7.38
C SER A 9 26.00 -6.64 8.08
N GLN A 10 25.76 -7.90 7.69
CA GLN A 10 24.77 -8.76 8.37
C GLN A 10 25.10 -8.94 9.86
N ILE A 11 26.38 -9.12 10.19
CA ILE A 11 26.83 -9.29 11.58
C ILE A 11 26.52 -8.03 12.40
N ALA A 12 26.85 -6.85 11.86
CA ALA A 12 26.59 -5.59 12.54
C ALA A 12 25.09 -5.30 12.67
N MET A 13 24.30 -5.58 11.64
CA MET A 13 22.84 -5.42 11.70
C MET A 13 22.18 -6.40 12.68
N ASN A 14 22.66 -7.64 12.79
CA ASN A 14 22.20 -8.58 13.81
C ASN A 14 22.54 -8.10 15.23
N ALA A 15 23.71 -7.50 15.44
CA ALA A 15 24.08 -6.90 16.71
C ALA A 15 23.17 -5.72 17.08
N VAL A 16 22.84 -4.85 16.13
CA VAL A 16 21.85 -3.77 16.31
C VAL A 16 20.49 -4.35 16.66
N ALA A 17 20.04 -5.36 15.94
CA ALA A 17 18.74 -6.01 16.13
C ALA A 17 18.61 -6.81 17.44
N SER A 18 19.72 -7.07 18.12
CA SER A 18 19.73 -7.70 19.45
C SER A 18 19.60 -6.70 20.61
N SER A 19 19.68 -5.40 20.32
CA SER A 19 19.65 -4.34 21.34
C SER A 19 18.50 -3.38 21.13
N GLN A 20 17.54 -3.36 22.05
CA GLN A 20 16.42 -2.40 22.05
C GLN A 20 16.91 -0.94 22.00
N ILE A 21 17.99 -0.64 22.73
CA ILE A 21 18.57 0.70 22.76
C ILE A 21 19.16 1.08 21.40
N ALA A 22 19.88 0.15 20.76
CA ALA A 22 20.47 0.37 19.44
C ALA A 22 19.37 0.52 18.37
N MET A 23 18.33 -0.32 18.41
CA MET A 23 17.20 -0.23 17.49
C MET A 23 16.48 1.12 17.60
N ASN A 24 16.21 1.59 18.81
CA ASN A 24 15.60 2.91 19.06
C ASN A 24 16.51 4.05 18.54
N ALA A 25 17.81 3.98 18.80
CA ALA A 25 18.75 4.99 18.33
C ALA A 25 18.79 5.08 16.79
N VAL A 26 18.81 3.93 16.12
CA VAL A 26 18.77 3.85 14.64
C VAL A 26 17.44 4.42 14.13
N ALA A 27 16.31 3.99 14.65
CA ALA A 27 14.98 4.42 14.18
C ALA A 27 14.67 5.90 14.43
N SER A 28 15.37 6.54 15.36
CA SER A 28 15.25 7.96 15.69
C SER A 28 16.16 8.84 14.85
N SER A 29 17.13 8.27 14.16
CA SER A 29 18.12 9.01 13.37
C SER A 29 17.82 8.94 11.88
N GLN A 30 17.49 10.07 11.26
CA GLN A 30 17.28 10.15 9.81
C GLN A 30 18.49 9.66 9.01
N ILE A 31 19.70 10.01 9.45
CA ILE A 31 20.96 9.60 8.78
C ILE A 31 21.12 8.08 8.86
N ALA A 32 20.88 7.50 10.05
CA ALA A 32 20.98 6.06 10.23
C ALA A 32 19.92 5.32 9.42
N MET A 33 18.67 5.79 9.46
CA MET A 33 17.58 5.16 8.72
C MET A 33 17.73 5.28 7.21
N ASN A 34 18.29 6.37 6.69
CA ASN A 34 18.60 6.48 5.26
C ASN A 34 19.63 5.43 4.83
N ALA A 35 20.67 5.20 5.63
CA ALA A 35 21.65 4.15 5.36
C ALA A 35 21.03 2.75 5.41
N VAL A 36 20.22 2.50 6.44
CA VAL A 36 19.51 1.23 6.65
C VAL A 36 18.52 0.96 5.50
N ALA A 37 17.68 1.94 5.14
CA ALA A 37 16.66 1.79 4.10
C ALA A 37 17.28 1.59 2.70
N SER A 38 18.51 2.00 2.49
CA SER A 38 19.24 1.78 1.23
C SER A 38 19.93 0.42 1.15
N SER A 39 19.99 -0.33 2.24
CA SER A 39 20.63 -1.64 2.33
C SER A 39 19.63 -2.77 2.38
N GLN A 40 19.65 -3.68 1.39
CA GLN A 40 18.82 -4.88 1.38
C GLN A 40 19.06 -5.76 2.62
N ILE A 41 20.33 -5.87 3.06
CA ILE A 41 20.71 -6.63 4.25
C ILE A 41 20.02 -6.07 5.50
N ALA A 42 20.13 -4.76 5.69
CA ALA A 42 19.56 -4.09 6.86
C ALA A 42 18.03 -4.13 6.85
N VAL A 43 17.40 -3.90 5.70
CA VAL A 43 15.94 -3.98 5.56
C VAL A 43 15.45 -5.39 5.84
N ASN A 44 16.09 -6.43 5.33
CA ASN A 44 15.73 -7.82 5.61
C ASN A 44 15.91 -8.14 7.10
N THR A 45 16.95 -7.63 7.76
CA THR A 45 17.15 -7.80 9.20
C THR A 45 16.01 -7.17 10.01
N ILE A 46 15.55 -5.97 9.62
CA ILE A 46 14.39 -5.32 10.25
C ILE A 46 13.14 -6.17 10.06
N ILE A 47 12.84 -6.59 8.84
CA ILE A 47 11.63 -7.35 8.51
C ILE A 47 11.58 -8.67 9.28
N ASN A 48 12.72 -9.33 9.45
CA ASN A 48 12.82 -10.62 10.13
C ASN A 48 12.90 -10.50 11.67
N ASN A 49 13.00 -9.28 12.20
CA ASN A 49 13.00 -9.03 13.65
C ASN A 49 11.75 -8.21 14.02
N SER A 50 10.76 -8.86 14.63
CA SER A 50 9.48 -8.22 14.96
C SER A 50 9.63 -7.04 15.93
N GLY A 51 10.59 -7.10 16.86
CA GLY A 51 10.89 -5.99 17.76
C GLY A 51 11.42 -4.77 17.01
N PHE A 52 12.39 -4.97 16.12
CA PHE A 52 12.94 -3.89 15.31
C PHE A 52 11.89 -3.33 14.33
N LEU A 53 11.14 -4.21 13.66
CA LEU A 53 10.08 -3.80 12.76
C LEU A 53 9.03 -2.92 13.48
N ASN A 54 8.58 -3.30 14.66
CA ASN A 54 7.63 -2.51 15.46
C ASN A 54 8.18 -1.13 15.84
N ILE A 55 9.45 -1.03 16.18
CA ILE A 55 10.11 0.26 16.46
C ILE A 55 10.10 1.14 15.18
N VAL A 56 10.50 0.57 14.07
CA VAL A 56 10.58 1.28 12.77
C VAL A 56 9.21 1.81 12.34
N ILE A 57 8.18 0.97 12.36
CA ILE A 57 6.82 1.39 11.95
C ILE A 57 6.14 2.36 12.93
N SER A 58 6.67 2.49 14.14
CA SER A 58 6.21 3.46 15.15
C SER A 58 6.95 4.80 15.07
N SER A 59 8.03 4.87 14.29
CA SER A 59 8.84 6.08 14.11
C SER A 59 8.50 6.79 12.80
N SER A 60 8.06 8.05 12.87
CA SER A 60 7.81 8.86 11.68
C SER A 60 9.10 9.12 10.87
N THR A 61 10.23 9.28 11.56
CA THR A 61 11.54 9.43 10.94
C THR A 61 11.92 8.18 10.14
N ALA A 62 11.77 7.01 10.76
CA ALA A 62 12.06 5.74 10.10
C ALA A 62 11.12 5.46 8.93
N MET A 63 9.83 5.69 9.10
CA MET A 63 8.85 5.49 8.02
C MET A 63 9.06 6.46 6.85
N SER A 64 9.52 7.70 7.10
CA SER A 64 9.89 8.63 6.05
C SER A 64 11.11 8.13 5.25
N ALA A 65 12.14 7.63 5.94
CA ALA A 65 13.33 7.06 5.28
C ALA A 65 12.97 5.82 4.45
N ILE A 66 12.14 4.94 4.98
CA ILE A 66 11.62 3.76 4.27
C ILE A 66 10.86 4.18 3.01
N ALA A 67 9.93 5.11 3.13
CA ALA A 67 9.13 5.59 2.01
C ALA A 67 9.98 6.26 0.91
N SER A 68 11.12 6.82 1.27
CA SER A 68 12.07 7.45 0.33
C SER A 68 13.00 6.45 -0.36
N SER A 69 12.98 5.17 0.01
CA SER A 69 13.88 4.15 -0.52
C SER A 69 13.15 3.10 -1.35
N SER A 70 13.45 3.01 -2.64
CA SER A 70 12.92 1.96 -3.52
C SER A 70 13.35 0.55 -3.08
N THR A 71 14.56 0.41 -2.51
CA THR A 71 15.06 -0.86 -1.95
C THR A 71 14.17 -1.32 -0.78
N ALA A 72 13.94 -0.43 0.20
CA ALA A 72 13.10 -0.75 1.35
C ALA A 72 11.65 -1.02 0.94
N MET A 73 11.08 -0.16 0.08
CA MET A 73 9.71 -0.31 -0.40
C MET A 73 9.51 -1.62 -1.17
N SER A 74 10.48 -2.01 -2.02
CA SER A 74 10.43 -3.27 -2.75
C SER A 74 10.51 -4.50 -1.83
N ALA A 75 11.34 -4.45 -0.80
CA ALA A 75 11.44 -5.52 0.19
C ALA A 75 10.16 -5.66 1.02
N ILE A 76 9.60 -4.55 1.48
CA ILE A 76 8.32 -4.51 2.22
C ILE A 76 7.18 -5.06 1.36
N ALA A 77 7.08 -4.64 0.09
CA ALA A 77 6.03 -5.11 -0.81
C ALA A 77 6.08 -6.63 -1.08
N SER A 78 7.21 -7.27 -0.80
CA SER A 78 7.40 -8.73 -0.92
C SER A 78 7.20 -9.48 0.40
N SER A 79 6.98 -8.78 1.52
CA SER A 79 6.92 -9.38 2.86
C SER A 79 5.54 -9.26 3.48
N SER A 80 4.83 -10.38 3.61
CA SER A 80 3.54 -10.40 4.31
C SER A 80 3.65 -9.97 5.78
N THR A 81 4.77 -10.25 6.43
CA THR A 81 5.06 -9.82 7.81
C THR A 81 5.14 -8.29 7.90
N ALA A 82 5.90 -7.66 7.00
CA ALA A 82 6.03 -6.21 6.98
C ALA A 82 4.70 -5.53 6.61
N ILE A 83 3.99 -6.05 5.62
CA ILE A 83 2.67 -5.54 5.21
C ILE A 83 1.68 -5.65 6.38
N LEU A 84 1.67 -6.77 7.08
CA LEU A 84 0.83 -6.99 8.27
C LEU A 84 1.13 -5.97 9.37
N ALA A 85 2.41 -5.74 9.67
CA ALA A 85 2.81 -4.78 10.68
C ALA A 85 2.39 -3.35 10.29
N ILE A 86 2.67 -2.93 9.07
CA ILE A 86 2.32 -1.59 8.57
C ILE A 86 0.80 -1.39 8.52
N SER A 87 0.01 -2.41 8.17
CA SER A 87 -1.45 -2.29 8.14
C SER A 87 -2.06 -1.96 9.51
N LYS A 88 -1.35 -2.30 10.58
CA LYS A 88 -1.74 -2.00 11.97
C LYS A 88 -1.21 -0.64 12.45
N SER A 89 -0.23 -0.07 11.76
CA SER A 89 0.35 1.23 12.08
C SER A 89 -0.54 2.37 11.59
N ARG A 90 -0.36 3.55 12.21
CA ARG A 90 -0.97 4.82 11.76
C ARG A 90 0.10 5.88 11.50
N VAL A 91 1.36 5.50 11.57
CA VAL A 91 2.48 6.45 11.49
C VAL A 91 2.89 6.65 10.04
N ASN A 92 2.77 7.89 9.58
CA ASN A 92 3.26 8.37 8.29
C ASN A 92 2.77 7.56 7.07
N LEU A 93 1.52 7.09 7.10
CA LEU A 93 0.93 6.31 6.02
C LEU A 93 0.74 7.12 4.74
N GLN A 94 0.60 8.44 4.83
CA GLN A 94 0.58 9.32 3.67
C GLN A 94 1.84 9.15 2.81
N ALA A 95 3.02 9.25 3.41
CA ALA A 95 4.28 9.08 2.71
C ALA A 95 4.44 7.64 2.18
N PHE A 96 3.97 6.65 2.93
CA PHE A 96 4.00 5.26 2.52
C PHE A 96 3.10 4.99 1.31
N ASN A 97 1.85 5.47 1.31
CA ASN A 97 0.94 5.36 0.18
C ASN A 97 1.51 6.05 -1.07
N LYS A 98 2.08 7.25 -0.89
CA LYS A 98 2.79 7.94 -1.97
C LYS A 98 3.94 7.11 -2.53
N ALA A 99 4.72 6.48 -1.66
CA ALA A 99 5.86 5.66 -2.07
C ALA A 99 5.44 4.38 -2.83
N ILE A 100 4.29 3.76 -2.47
CA ILE A 100 3.71 2.66 -3.26
C ILE A 100 3.47 3.14 -4.69
N TRP A 101 2.85 4.29 -4.83
CA TRP A 101 2.58 4.92 -6.11
C TRP A 101 3.85 5.20 -6.90
N ASP A 102 4.79 5.93 -6.30
CA ASP A 102 6.01 6.37 -6.98
C ASP A 102 6.88 5.18 -7.45
N ASN A 103 6.88 4.08 -6.69
CA ASN A 103 7.65 2.88 -7.00
C ASN A 103 6.84 1.80 -7.76
N ARG A 104 5.58 2.06 -8.10
CA ARG A 104 4.69 1.15 -8.86
C ARG A 104 4.59 -0.24 -8.23
N LEU A 105 4.34 -0.29 -6.93
CA LEU A 105 4.35 -1.54 -6.15
C LEU A 105 2.99 -2.20 -6.01
N ASP A 106 1.93 -1.66 -6.60
CA ASP A 106 0.56 -2.12 -6.42
C ASP A 106 0.38 -3.60 -6.72
N SER A 107 0.84 -4.08 -7.87
CA SER A 107 0.73 -5.50 -8.24
C SER A 107 1.56 -6.42 -7.35
N LYS A 108 2.74 -5.96 -6.93
CA LYS A 108 3.60 -6.74 -6.04
C LYS A 108 2.95 -6.91 -4.67
N LEU A 109 2.39 -5.84 -4.13
CA LEU A 109 1.63 -5.85 -2.88
C LEU A 109 0.39 -6.75 -2.99
N GLU A 110 -0.40 -6.63 -4.05
CA GLU A 110 -1.57 -7.47 -4.26
C GLU A 110 -1.17 -8.95 -4.32
N THR A 111 -0.14 -9.30 -5.09
CA THR A 111 0.36 -10.67 -5.17
C THR A 111 0.78 -11.20 -3.80
N THR A 112 1.49 -10.40 -3.01
CA THR A 112 1.89 -10.78 -1.65
C THR A 112 0.69 -10.98 -0.74
N LEU A 113 -0.31 -10.11 -0.81
CA LEU A 113 -1.55 -10.20 -0.02
C LEU A 113 -2.36 -11.44 -0.38
N LEU A 114 -2.51 -11.73 -1.68
CA LEU A 114 -3.25 -12.90 -2.18
C LEU A 114 -2.62 -14.21 -1.73
N ASN A 115 -1.29 -14.28 -1.68
CA ASN A 115 -0.55 -15.46 -1.28
C ASN A 115 -0.32 -15.59 0.24
N SER A 116 -0.79 -14.61 1.03
CA SER A 116 -0.54 -14.57 2.47
C SER A 116 -1.70 -15.16 3.27
N SER A 117 -1.40 -16.13 4.12
CA SER A 117 -2.36 -16.64 5.12
C SER A 117 -2.68 -15.66 6.25
N SER A 118 -1.92 -14.57 6.38
CA SER A 118 -2.10 -13.55 7.41
C SER A 118 -3.24 -12.57 7.14
N PHE A 119 -3.84 -12.64 5.96
CA PHE A 119 -4.94 -11.77 5.58
C PHE A 119 -6.17 -12.55 5.16
N THR A 120 -7.33 -11.97 5.42
CA THR A 120 -8.61 -12.41 4.87
C THR A 120 -9.05 -11.39 3.85
N ARG A 121 -9.30 -11.83 2.63
CA ARG A 121 -9.87 -11.01 1.55
C ARG A 121 -11.37 -10.95 1.68
N THR A 122 -11.93 -9.77 1.70
CA THR A 122 -13.37 -9.51 1.59
C THR A 122 -13.63 -8.67 0.34
N PHE A 123 -14.77 -8.84 -0.29
CA PHE A 123 -15.07 -8.33 -1.64
C PHE A 123 -14.15 -8.94 -2.68
N ASN A 124 -14.37 -10.18 -2.89
CA ASN A 124 -13.71 -10.93 -3.92
C ASN A 124 -14.47 -10.72 -5.24
N TYR A 125 -13.93 -9.89 -6.12
CA TYR A 125 -14.32 -9.97 -7.53
C TYR A 125 -13.73 -11.23 -8.12
N GLN A 126 -14.25 -12.36 -7.67
CA GLN A 126 -13.77 -13.64 -8.17
C GLN A 126 -14.19 -13.89 -9.59
N SER A 127 -15.06 -13.11 -10.11
CA SER A 127 -15.30 -13.29 -11.51
C SER A 127 -14.94 -12.01 -12.22
N ASP A 128 -13.73 -11.99 -12.72
CA ASP A 128 -13.39 -11.24 -13.90
C ASP A 128 -14.51 -11.35 -14.95
N SER A 129 -15.19 -12.49 -15.01
CA SER A 129 -16.44 -12.71 -15.73
C SER A 129 -17.59 -11.85 -15.23
N TRP A 130 -17.63 -11.44 -13.95
CA TRP A 130 -18.70 -10.58 -13.45
C TRP A 130 -18.51 -9.13 -13.91
N ILE A 131 -17.31 -8.59 -13.84
CA ILE A 131 -17.00 -7.26 -14.42
C ILE A 131 -17.28 -7.29 -15.93
N LYS A 132 -16.96 -8.37 -16.62
CA LYS A 132 -17.21 -8.54 -18.05
C LYS A 132 -18.68 -8.78 -18.40
N SER A 133 -19.46 -9.41 -17.54
CA SER A 133 -20.84 -9.83 -17.85
C SER A 133 -21.96 -8.98 -17.24
N ASN A 134 -21.64 -8.13 -16.25
CA ASN A 134 -22.67 -7.44 -15.47
C ASN A 134 -22.29 -5.99 -15.17
N THR A 135 -22.42 -5.17 -16.13
CA THR A 135 -22.33 -3.71 -15.98
C THR A 135 -23.49 -3.09 -15.20
N GLY A 136 -24.24 -3.84 -14.42
CA GLY A 136 -25.46 -3.32 -13.81
C GLY A 136 -25.85 -3.83 -12.43
N THR A 137 -25.13 -4.75 -11.81
CA THR A 137 -25.51 -5.24 -10.48
C THR A 137 -24.50 -4.81 -9.41
N ASN A 138 -25.02 -4.09 -8.43
CA ASN A 138 -24.29 -3.45 -7.33
C ASN A 138 -23.67 -4.40 -6.30
N VAL A 139 -23.31 -5.62 -6.64
CA VAL A 139 -22.71 -6.56 -5.68
C VAL A 139 -21.23 -6.24 -5.56
N GLY A 140 -20.87 -5.59 -4.46
CA GLY A 140 -19.51 -5.17 -4.17
C GLY A 140 -19.11 -3.80 -4.71
N ALA A 141 -20.08 -3.03 -5.21
CA ALA A 141 -19.84 -1.63 -5.58
C ALA A 141 -19.92 -0.72 -4.37
N TYR A 142 -19.04 0.26 -4.33
CA TYR A 142 -19.08 1.33 -3.34
C TYR A 142 -19.53 2.63 -3.98
N SER A 143 -20.42 3.33 -3.34
CA SER A 143 -20.65 4.75 -3.56
C SER A 143 -19.66 5.56 -2.73
N GLN A 144 -19.67 6.89 -2.89
CA GLN A 144 -18.81 7.78 -2.09
C GLN A 144 -18.93 7.53 -0.58
N GLY A 145 -17.85 7.68 0.14
CA GLY A 145 -17.78 7.56 1.61
C GLY A 145 -16.51 6.91 2.11
N ASP A 146 -16.54 6.54 3.38
CA ASP A 146 -15.44 5.87 4.05
C ASP A 146 -15.43 4.37 3.73
N VAL A 147 -14.40 3.92 3.03
CA VAL A 147 -14.19 2.50 2.72
C VAL A 147 -13.51 1.78 3.88
N ILE A 148 -12.48 2.43 4.45
CA ILE A 148 -11.74 1.94 5.60
C ILE A 148 -11.69 3.04 6.66
N THR A 149 -12.20 2.75 7.85
CA THR A 149 -12.15 3.65 9.01
C THR A 149 -11.24 3.15 10.12
N LYS A 150 -10.89 1.86 10.11
CA LYS A 150 -10.12 1.19 11.17
C LYS A 150 -8.76 0.70 10.66
N PRO A 151 -7.76 0.57 11.56
CA PRO A 151 -6.48 -0.07 11.22
C PRO A 151 -6.67 -1.54 10.83
N ASN A 152 -5.57 -2.20 10.46
CA ASN A 152 -5.47 -3.59 10.03
C ASN A 152 -6.24 -3.95 8.75
N LYS A 153 -6.59 -2.97 7.95
CA LYS A 153 -7.21 -3.18 6.63
C LYS A 153 -6.41 -2.49 5.55
N ILE A 154 -6.41 -3.10 4.38
CA ILE A 154 -5.77 -2.59 3.16
C ILE A 154 -6.84 -2.60 2.08
N PHE A 155 -6.98 -1.50 1.37
CA PHE A 155 -7.90 -1.39 0.26
C PHE A 155 -7.14 -1.47 -1.07
N ILE A 156 -7.64 -2.29 -1.98
CA ILE A 156 -7.17 -2.35 -3.36
C ILE A 156 -8.31 -1.90 -4.26
N LEU A 157 -8.19 -0.70 -4.80
CA LEU A 157 -9.06 -0.23 -5.86
C LEU A 157 -8.75 -1.02 -7.13
N LYS A 158 -9.76 -1.50 -7.83
CA LYS A 158 -9.61 -2.28 -9.06
C LYS A 158 -10.24 -1.65 -10.27
N TYR A 159 -11.39 -1.05 -10.09
CA TYR A 159 -12.16 -0.55 -11.21
C TYR A 159 -13.05 0.61 -10.75
N THR A 160 -13.20 1.57 -11.62
CA THR A 160 -14.18 2.65 -11.47
C THR A 160 -15.09 2.68 -12.68
N THR A 161 -16.34 3.00 -12.48
CA THR A 161 -17.28 3.19 -13.56
C THR A 161 -18.06 4.47 -13.35
N ASN A 162 -18.32 5.18 -14.41
CA ASN A 162 -19.26 6.28 -14.42
C ASN A 162 -20.09 6.32 -15.71
N SER A 163 -21.20 7.03 -15.64
CA SER A 163 -22.03 7.31 -16.79
C SER A 163 -21.66 8.62 -17.51
N ASP A 164 -20.94 9.53 -16.83
CA ASP A 164 -20.88 10.94 -17.21
C ASP A 164 -19.47 11.56 -17.23
N ASN A 165 -18.40 10.76 -17.26
CA ASN A 165 -17.01 11.24 -17.19
C ASN A 165 -16.71 12.10 -15.93
N GLY A 166 -17.21 11.70 -14.80
CA GLY A 166 -16.94 12.34 -13.51
C GLY A 166 -15.52 12.15 -13.05
N THR A 167 -15.25 12.59 -11.83
CA THR A 167 -13.98 12.39 -11.16
C THR A 167 -14.17 11.56 -9.91
N ILE A 168 -13.19 10.72 -9.64
CA ILE A 168 -13.05 10.00 -8.37
C ILE A 168 -11.84 10.54 -7.63
N THR A 169 -12.04 10.89 -6.37
CA THR A 169 -10.97 11.35 -5.48
C THR A 169 -10.85 10.37 -4.32
N ILE A 170 -9.66 9.84 -4.11
CA ILE A 170 -9.33 8.95 -3.01
C ILE A 170 -8.40 9.68 -2.05
N ASN A 171 -8.79 9.70 -0.79
CA ASN A 171 -7.97 10.19 0.31
C ASN A 171 -7.60 9.01 1.22
N ALA A 172 -6.32 8.63 1.20
CA ALA A 172 -5.76 7.57 2.04
C ALA A 172 -4.79 8.16 3.06
N ASP A 173 -5.29 8.44 4.27
CA ASP A 173 -4.54 9.10 5.36
C ASP A 173 -3.81 10.38 4.92
N GLY A 174 -4.46 11.21 4.10
CA GLY A 174 -3.89 12.47 3.60
C GLY A 174 -3.14 12.34 2.26
N PHE A 175 -2.89 11.14 1.77
CA PHE A 175 -2.46 10.94 0.39
C PHE A 175 -3.69 11.02 -0.52
N ILE A 176 -3.77 12.11 -1.28
CA ILE A 176 -4.94 12.41 -2.12
C ILE A 176 -4.60 12.15 -3.57
N GLN A 177 -5.44 11.38 -4.23
CA GLN A 177 -5.37 11.14 -5.67
C GLN A 177 -6.73 11.40 -6.30
N THR A 178 -6.72 12.11 -7.42
CA THR A 178 -7.91 12.36 -8.23
C THR A 178 -7.67 11.84 -9.63
N GLY A 179 -8.65 11.14 -10.15
CA GLY A 179 -8.64 10.63 -11.51
C GLY A 179 -10.03 10.71 -12.12
N THR A 180 -10.14 10.38 -13.39
CA THR A 180 -11.43 10.16 -14.02
C THR A 180 -11.90 8.75 -13.67
N ASP A 181 -13.14 8.60 -13.28
CA ASP A 181 -13.82 7.32 -13.30
C ASP A 181 -14.05 6.88 -14.76
N GLY A 182 -14.28 5.61 -15.00
CA GLY A 182 -14.53 5.09 -16.36
C GLY A 182 -15.76 5.74 -16.97
N ASN A 183 -15.85 5.79 -18.28
CA ASN A 183 -17.09 6.16 -18.94
C ASN A 183 -18.03 4.94 -19.05
N GLY A 184 -19.32 5.15 -19.03
CA GLY A 184 -20.35 4.11 -19.04
C GLY A 184 -20.32 3.11 -20.20
N SER A 185 -19.34 3.21 -21.08
CA SER A 185 -19.09 2.25 -22.18
C SER A 185 -18.06 1.16 -21.81
N GLY A 186 -17.69 1.04 -20.54
CA GLY A 186 -16.72 0.04 -20.07
C GLY A 186 -15.26 0.47 -20.19
N SER A 187 -15.00 1.73 -20.49
CA SER A 187 -13.64 2.27 -20.43
C SER A 187 -13.20 2.45 -18.97
N PRO A 188 -12.01 2.01 -18.62
CA PRO A 188 -11.51 2.16 -17.24
C PRO A 188 -11.25 3.63 -16.91
N GLY A 189 -11.47 3.98 -15.65
CA GLY A 189 -11.07 5.27 -15.11
C GLY A 189 -9.56 5.45 -15.12
N THR A 190 -9.11 6.68 -15.19
CA THR A 190 -7.68 7.02 -15.21
C THR A 190 -7.29 7.82 -13.98
N PHE A 191 -6.19 7.42 -13.34
CA PHE A 191 -5.55 8.19 -12.30
C PHE A 191 -4.25 8.80 -12.81
N PRO A 192 -3.88 10.03 -12.38
CA PRO A 192 -2.62 10.65 -12.78
C PRO A 192 -1.42 9.73 -12.50
N GLY A 193 -0.51 9.62 -13.45
CA GLY A 193 0.71 8.81 -13.30
C GLY A 193 0.53 7.30 -13.46
N ILE A 194 -0.66 6.82 -13.82
CA ILE A 194 -0.86 5.40 -14.12
C ILE A 194 -0.41 5.11 -15.54
N VAL A 195 0.70 4.46 -15.68
CA VAL A 195 1.20 4.01 -16.98
C VAL A 195 1.38 2.50 -17.06
N SER A 196 1.10 1.72 -16.02
CA SER A 196 1.65 0.38 -16.09
C SER A 196 0.87 -0.78 -15.50
N HIS A 197 -0.36 -0.62 -15.07
CA HIS A 197 -1.15 -1.76 -14.60
C HIS A 197 -2.58 -1.70 -15.10
N TYR A 198 -2.70 -1.42 -16.36
CA TYR A 198 -3.90 -1.76 -17.10
C TYR A 198 -3.93 -3.28 -17.24
N ASP A 199 -4.82 -3.91 -16.55
CA ASP A 199 -5.14 -5.29 -16.81
C ASP A 199 -6.09 -5.31 -18.01
N SER A 200 -5.55 -5.69 -19.16
CA SER A 200 -6.33 -5.74 -20.40
C SER A 200 -7.47 -6.75 -20.35
N GLU A 201 -7.39 -7.71 -19.45
CA GLU A 201 -8.47 -8.69 -19.25
C GLU A 201 -9.58 -8.13 -18.37
N LEU A 202 -9.22 -7.28 -17.39
CA LEU A 202 -10.16 -6.72 -16.40
C LEU A 202 -10.56 -5.29 -16.72
N THR A 203 -9.93 -4.65 -17.69
CA THR A 203 -10.11 -3.23 -17.98
C THR A 203 -10.05 -2.35 -16.72
N CYS A 204 -9.14 -2.63 -15.81
CA CYS A 204 -9.05 -1.92 -14.54
C CYS A 204 -7.62 -1.56 -14.16
N TYR A 205 -7.50 -0.49 -13.38
CA TYR A 205 -6.26 -0.09 -12.75
C TYR A 205 -6.29 -0.50 -11.29
N ARG A 206 -5.22 -1.15 -10.83
CA ARG A 206 -5.09 -1.55 -9.44
C ARG A 206 -4.37 -0.47 -8.65
N ARG A 207 -4.89 -0.14 -7.47
CA ARG A 207 -4.29 0.79 -6.54
C ARG A 207 -4.43 0.30 -5.11
N VAL A 208 -3.31 0.25 -4.41
CA VAL A 208 -3.24 -0.24 -3.03
C VAL A 208 -3.13 0.92 -2.06
N TYR A 209 -4.00 0.94 -1.05
CA TYR A 209 -4.06 1.98 -0.05
C TYR A 209 -4.07 1.40 1.36
N PHE A 210 -3.24 1.98 2.22
CA PHE A 210 -3.16 1.69 3.64
C PHE A 210 -3.81 2.81 4.46
N GLY A 211 -4.32 2.46 5.63
CA GLY A 211 -4.87 3.43 6.58
C GLY A 211 -6.34 3.74 6.36
N LYS A 212 -6.76 4.94 6.72
CA LYS A 212 -8.11 5.40 6.44
C LYS A 212 -8.26 5.72 4.97
N VAL A 213 -9.29 5.19 4.36
CA VAL A 213 -9.59 5.45 2.95
C VAL A 213 -10.99 6.01 2.82
N ASN A 214 -11.07 7.21 2.25
CA ASN A 214 -12.31 7.87 1.87
C ASN A 214 -12.33 8.06 0.36
N VAL A 215 -13.49 7.85 -0.24
CA VAL A 215 -13.71 8.03 -1.66
C VAL A 215 -14.78 9.09 -1.88
N GLN A 216 -14.49 10.04 -2.75
CA GLN A 216 -15.44 11.03 -3.22
C GLN A 216 -15.62 10.90 -4.73
N ILE A 217 -16.86 10.98 -5.18
CA ILE A 217 -17.24 10.87 -6.58
C ILE A 217 -18.02 12.14 -6.93
N SER A 218 -17.70 12.73 -8.10
CA SER A 218 -18.28 14.02 -8.50
C SER A 218 -19.70 13.91 -9.08
N THR A 219 -20.10 12.73 -9.53
CA THR A 219 -21.39 12.50 -10.18
C THR A 219 -22.19 11.41 -9.49
N THR A 220 -23.52 11.54 -9.49
CA THR A 220 -24.42 10.55 -8.92
C THR A 220 -24.56 9.36 -9.87
N GLY A 221 -24.46 8.17 -9.31
CA GLY A 221 -24.59 6.93 -10.11
C GLY A 221 -23.28 6.25 -10.45
N ASP A 222 -22.16 6.87 -10.10
CA ASP A 222 -20.85 6.30 -10.28
C ASP A 222 -20.48 5.33 -9.17
N TYR A 223 -19.69 4.35 -9.51
CA TYR A 223 -19.30 3.28 -8.61
C TYR A 223 -17.81 2.97 -8.74
N TYR A 224 -17.23 2.49 -7.66
CA TYR A 224 -15.91 1.91 -7.68
C TYR A 224 -15.93 0.52 -7.05
N TYR A 225 -14.96 -0.29 -7.43
CA TYR A 225 -14.85 -1.67 -7.00
C TYR A 225 -13.46 -1.92 -6.44
N GLY A 226 -13.37 -2.73 -5.42
CA GLY A 226 -12.08 -3.09 -4.85
C GLY A 226 -12.19 -4.21 -3.84
N ASP A 227 -11.04 -4.73 -3.47
CA ASP A 227 -10.89 -5.72 -2.42
C ASP A 227 -10.48 -5.07 -1.11
N ILE A 228 -10.95 -5.60 -0.01
CA ILE A 228 -10.45 -5.28 1.32
C ILE A 228 -9.74 -6.50 1.88
N PHE A 229 -8.47 -6.33 2.20
CA PHE A 229 -7.70 -7.31 2.93
C PHE A 229 -7.68 -6.93 4.41
N THR A 230 -8.15 -7.83 5.25
CA THR A 230 -8.16 -7.65 6.71
C THR A 230 -7.09 -8.54 7.32
N ALA A 231 -6.19 -7.95 8.11
CA ALA A 231 -5.21 -8.68 8.90
C ALA A 231 -5.91 -9.55 9.95
N LYS A 232 -5.45 -10.79 10.09
CA LYS A 232 -5.90 -11.74 11.10
C LYS A 232 -5.26 -11.49 12.46
#